data_e5dc5148df3eb11723b6c9e82c2f6be8
#
_entry.id   e5dc5148df3eb11723b6c9e82c2f6be8
#
_cell.length_a   1.000
_cell.length_b   1.000
_cell.length_c   1.000
_cell.angle_alpha   90.00
_cell.angle_beta   90.00
_cell.angle_gamma   90.00
#
_symmetry.space_group_name_H-M   'P 1'
#
loop_
_entity.id
_entity.type
_entity.pdbx_description
1 polymer ?
#
loop_
_entity_poly.entity_id
_entity_poly.type
_entity_poly.pdbx_seq_one_letter_code
_entity_poly.pdbx_strand_id
1 'polypeptide(L)'
;EAISIGHIGNVVELLERMVERNVKIDLLSDQTSLHNPWQGGYYPVTMSFDEGKAMLANDPKQFKVEVQNTLRRHAAAVNSLVANGTYFWDYGNAFLLESSRAGADVMHTSGNGFKYPSYVEDIMGPMCFDYGFGPFRWVCASGKSEDLAITDEIAANVLKEMANNSPPEIKQQMLDNIRWIEQAGMNKMVVGSKARILYADADGRKSIAKAFNDAISNGELSGPVILGRDHHDVAGTDSPYRETSNIRDGSMFTADMAVQNFVGDSFRGATWVSLHNGGGVGWGEVVNGGFGMLIDGTKESEEKLLSMLDWDVNNGISRRAWARNDGAIYAIKRAMENNPRLQVTLPNTADDELIDSIYGGPINDHN
;
A
#
# COMPACT_ATOMS: atom_id res chain seq x y z
N GLU A 1 1.42 -0.04 -30.66
CA GLU A 1 1.19 1.19 -29.89
C GLU A 1 0.36 0.86 -28.66
N ALA A 2 0.74 1.36 -27.49
CA ALA A 2 -0.02 1.16 -26.26
C ALA A 2 -1.27 2.06 -26.27
N ILE A 3 -2.42 1.49 -25.89
CA ILE A 3 -3.70 2.19 -25.86
C ILE A 3 -4.31 2.03 -24.47
N SER A 4 -4.81 3.14 -23.88
CA SER A 4 -5.63 3.12 -22.67
C SER A 4 -7.11 3.25 -23.07
N ILE A 5 -7.95 2.37 -22.50
CA ILE A 5 -9.39 2.36 -22.76
C ILE A 5 -10.11 2.55 -21.43
N GLY A 6 -10.94 3.60 -21.31
CA GLY A 6 -11.85 3.80 -20.20
C GLY A 6 -13.24 3.20 -20.52
N HIS A 7 -13.79 2.45 -19.56
CA HIS A 7 -15.17 1.96 -19.64
C HIS A 7 -15.98 2.56 -18.48
N ILE A 8 -17.19 3.06 -18.77
CA ILE A 8 -18.15 3.52 -17.77
C ILE A 8 -19.29 2.51 -17.70
N GLY A 9 -19.41 1.82 -16.58
CA GLY A 9 -20.42 0.79 -16.37
C GLY A 9 -20.13 -0.05 -15.14
N ASN A 10 -20.96 -1.04 -14.90
CA ASN A 10 -20.69 -2.01 -13.83
C ASN A 10 -19.57 -2.98 -14.28
N VAL A 11 -18.56 -3.14 -13.42
CA VAL A 11 -17.40 -4.00 -13.73
C VAL A 11 -17.80 -5.45 -13.97
N VAL A 12 -18.86 -5.93 -13.30
CA VAL A 12 -19.33 -7.32 -13.46
C VAL A 12 -19.88 -7.56 -14.86
N GLU A 13 -20.68 -6.63 -15.41
CA GLU A 13 -21.15 -6.71 -16.79
C GLU A 13 -19.99 -6.76 -17.79
N LEU A 14 -18.96 -5.95 -17.55
CA LEU A 14 -17.77 -5.93 -18.39
C LEU A 14 -17.05 -7.27 -18.38
N LEU A 15 -16.81 -7.84 -17.18
CA LEU A 15 -16.11 -9.13 -17.04
C LEU A 15 -16.92 -10.30 -17.62
N GLU A 16 -18.24 -10.36 -17.36
CA GLU A 16 -19.12 -11.36 -17.94
C GLU A 16 -19.11 -11.31 -19.47
N ARG A 17 -19.15 -10.09 -20.03
CA ARG A 17 -19.06 -9.92 -21.49
C ARG A 17 -17.69 -10.33 -22.05
N MET A 18 -16.60 -10.12 -21.30
CA MET A 18 -15.27 -10.60 -21.68
C MET A 18 -15.22 -12.14 -21.68
N VAL A 19 -15.85 -12.79 -20.70
CA VAL A 19 -16.00 -14.25 -20.63
C VAL A 19 -16.81 -14.75 -21.84
N GLU A 20 -18.00 -14.19 -22.10
CA GLU A 20 -18.87 -14.55 -23.23
C GLU A 20 -18.16 -14.45 -24.58
N ARG A 21 -17.33 -13.43 -24.74
CA ARG A 21 -16.57 -13.18 -25.99
C ARG A 21 -15.24 -13.90 -26.07
N ASN A 22 -14.90 -14.66 -25.02
CA ASN A 22 -13.60 -15.34 -24.89
C ASN A 22 -12.41 -14.38 -25.13
N VAL A 23 -12.48 -13.19 -24.50
CA VAL A 23 -11.41 -12.19 -24.60
C VAL A 23 -10.23 -12.67 -23.80
N LYS A 24 -9.06 -12.73 -24.44
CA LYS A 24 -7.82 -13.07 -23.73
C LYS A 24 -7.33 -11.88 -22.93
N ILE A 25 -7.19 -12.07 -21.62
CA ILE A 25 -6.64 -11.09 -20.68
C ILE A 25 -5.44 -11.74 -20.00
N ASP A 26 -4.29 -11.09 -20.03
CA ASP A 26 -3.09 -11.62 -19.40
C ASP A 26 -3.06 -11.30 -17.89
N LEU A 27 -3.40 -10.06 -17.51
CA LEU A 27 -3.37 -9.56 -16.14
C LEU A 27 -4.72 -8.90 -15.76
N LEU A 28 -5.24 -9.21 -14.59
CA LEU A 28 -6.47 -8.63 -14.05
C LEU A 28 -6.31 -8.34 -12.56
N SER A 29 -6.76 -7.19 -12.12
CA SER A 29 -6.88 -6.88 -10.69
C SER A 29 -8.22 -6.24 -10.38
N ASP A 30 -8.69 -6.41 -9.15
CA ASP A 30 -9.85 -5.69 -8.62
C ASP A 30 -9.43 -4.59 -7.66
N GLN A 31 -10.00 -3.41 -7.82
CA GLN A 31 -9.81 -2.24 -6.95
C GLN A 31 -11.15 -1.61 -6.57
N THR A 32 -12.23 -2.37 -6.59
CA THR A 32 -13.55 -1.89 -6.14
C THR A 32 -13.56 -1.60 -4.64
N SER A 33 -14.32 -0.58 -4.23
CA SER A 33 -14.36 -0.08 -2.83
C SER A 33 -15.20 -0.99 -1.93
N LEU A 34 -14.65 -2.12 -1.50
CA LEU A 34 -15.34 -3.11 -0.67
C LEU A 34 -15.04 -2.98 0.83
N HIS A 35 -14.30 -1.97 1.26
CA HIS A 35 -14.22 -1.62 2.69
C HIS A 35 -15.56 -1.23 3.29
N ASN A 36 -16.51 -0.83 2.45
CA ASN A 36 -17.83 -0.36 2.85
C ASN A 36 -18.91 -0.73 1.82
N PRO A 37 -19.11 -2.03 1.55
CA PRO A 37 -19.98 -2.47 0.46
C PRO A 37 -21.46 -2.15 0.70
N TRP A 38 -21.89 -2.15 1.97
CA TRP A 38 -23.30 -2.05 2.35
C TRP A 38 -23.86 -0.62 2.39
N GLN A 39 -22.99 0.38 2.29
CA GLN A 39 -23.34 1.80 2.33
C GLN A 39 -23.03 2.52 1.00
N GLY A 40 -23.00 1.78 -0.10
CA GLY A 40 -22.84 2.33 -1.43
C GLY A 40 -21.38 2.35 -1.96
N GLY A 41 -20.47 1.63 -1.32
CA GLY A 41 -19.13 1.41 -1.86
C GLY A 41 -19.10 0.44 -3.04
N TYR A 42 -20.15 -0.38 -3.17
CA TYR A 42 -20.30 -1.35 -4.25
C TYR A 42 -21.77 -1.44 -4.69
N TYR A 43 -22.04 -1.34 -5.98
CA TYR A 43 -23.40 -1.30 -6.51
C TYR A 43 -23.79 -2.61 -7.21
N PRO A 44 -25.07 -3.06 -7.02
CA PRO A 44 -25.60 -4.25 -7.69
C PRO A 44 -25.56 -4.14 -9.22
N VAL A 45 -25.23 -5.26 -9.87
CA VAL A 45 -25.26 -5.35 -11.36
C VAL A 45 -26.65 -5.53 -11.95
N THR A 46 -27.63 -5.89 -11.09
CA THR A 46 -29.01 -6.20 -11.52
C THR A 46 -29.88 -4.98 -11.75
N MET A 47 -29.35 -3.78 -11.49
CA MET A 47 -30.11 -2.53 -11.56
C MET A 47 -29.21 -1.35 -11.95
N SER A 48 -29.81 -0.26 -12.39
CA SER A 48 -29.12 1.00 -12.64
C SER A 48 -28.57 1.62 -11.35
N PHE A 49 -27.62 2.54 -11.49
CA PHE A 49 -27.05 3.26 -10.36
C PHE A 49 -28.13 3.99 -9.53
N ASP A 50 -29.10 4.64 -10.19
CA ASP A 50 -30.16 5.38 -9.51
C ASP A 50 -31.13 4.45 -8.77
N GLU A 51 -31.49 3.31 -9.35
CA GLU A 51 -32.29 2.28 -8.68
C GLU A 51 -31.56 1.70 -7.47
N GLY A 52 -30.26 1.41 -7.60
CA GLY A 52 -29.42 0.95 -6.49
C GLY A 52 -29.34 1.97 -5.36
N LYS A 53 -29.16 3.25 -5.69
CA LYS A 53 -29.17 4.33 -4.71
C LYS A 53 -30.52 4.47 -4.00
N ALA A 54 -31.62 4.36 -4.74
CA ALA A 54 -32.96 4.39 -4.18
C ALA A 54 -33.23 3.17 -3.28
N MET A 55 -32.79 1.98 -3.68
CA MET A 55 -32.89 0.76 -2.85
C MET A 55 -32.08 0.90 -1.56
N LEU A 56 -30.83 1.40 -1.64
CA LEU A 56 -30.01 1.62 -0.44
C LEU A 56 -30.71 2.53 0.58
N ALA A 57 -31.39 3.57 0.11
CA ALA A 57 -32.09 4.51 0.98
C ALA A 57 -33.39 3.94 1.58
N ASN A 58 -34.13 3.13 0.81
CA ASN A 58 -35.47 2.69 1.18
C ASN A 58 -35.49 1.26 1.75
N ASP A 59 -34.63 0.37 1.30
CA ASP A 59 -34.48 -1.02 1.75
C ASP A 59 -33.01 -1.47 1.77
N PRO A 60 -32.22 -1.02 2.76
CA PRO A 60 -30.81 -1.37 2.87
C PRO A 60 -30.56 -2.88 3.08
N LYS A 61 -31.57 -3.62 3.59
CA LYS A 61 -31.45 -5.09 3.73
C LYS A 61 -31.48 -5.76 2.37
N GLN A 62 -32.40 -5.39 1.51
CA GLN A 62 -32.48 -5.92 0.15
C GLN A 62 -31.26 -5.46 -0.68
N PHE A 63 -30.83 -4.21 -0.51
CA PHE A 63 -29.60 -3.72 -1.14
C PHE A 63 -28.39 -4.63 -0.81
N LYS A 64 -28.21 -5.00 0.45
CA LYS A 64 -27.16 -5.94 0.86
C LYS A 64 -27.27 -7.30 0.16
N VAL A 65 -28.47 -7.85 0.04
CA VAL A 65 -28.70 -9.11 -0.68
C VAL A 65 -28.30 -9.00 -2.14
N GLU A 66 -28.65 -7.92 -2.82
CA GLU A 66 -28.28 -7.69 -4.22
C GLU A 66 -26.79 -7.47 -4.42
N VAL A 67 -26.12 -6.77 -3.48
CA VAL A 67 -24.65 -6.65 -3.46
C VAL A 67 -24.00 -8.03 -3.31
N GLN A 68 -24.47 -8.88 -2.40
CA GLN A 68 -23.93 -10.22 -2.24
C GLN A 68 -24.17 -11.10 -3.49
N ASN A 69 -25.31 -10.98 -4.15
CA ASN A 69 -25.59 -11.63 -5.42
C ASN A 69 -24.57 -11.18 -6.50
N THR A 70 -24.31 -9.90 -6.55
CA THR A 70 -23.37 -9.30 -7.49
C THR A 70 -21.93 -9.76 -7.23
N LEU A 71 -21.49 -9.81 -5.97
CA LEU A 71 -20.17 -10.34 -5.60
C LEU A 71 -19.97 -11.78 -6.03
N ARG A 72 -21.00 -12.63 -5.89
CA ARG A 72 -20.93 -14.01 -6.39
C ARG A 72 -20.76 -14.08 -7.92
N ARG A 73 -21.46 -13.22 -8.67
CA ARG A 73 -21.30 -13.13 -10.14
C ARG A 73 -19.93 -12.59 -10.50
N HIS A 74 -19.44 -11.56 -9.79
CA HIS A 74 -18.12 -10.99 -10.00
C HIS A 74 -17.03 -12.06 -9.83
N ALA A 75 -17.03 -12.76 -8.70
CA ALA A 75 -16.10 -13.84 -8.44
C ALA A 75 -16.18 -14.99 -9.46
N ALA A 76 -17.39 -15.34 -9.92
CA ALA A 76 -17.57 -16.35 -10.97
C ALA A 76 -16.97 -15.92 -12.30
N ALA A 77 -17.11 -14.66 -12.69
CA ALA A 77 -16.48 -14.10 -13.88
C ALA A 77 -14.94 -14.11 -13.77
N VAL A 78 -14.40 -13.68 -12.62
CA VAL A 78 -12.95 -13.77 -12.34
C VAL A 78 -12.46 -15.22 -12.44
N ASN A 79 -13.13 -16.16 -11.77
CA ASN A 79 -12.78 -17.59 -11.83
C ASN A 79 -12.75 -18.12 -13.27
N SER A 80 -13.70 -17.70 -14.10
CA SER A 80 -13.77 -18.10 -15.51
C SER A 80 -12.62 -17.54 -16.34
N LEU A 81 -12.24 -16.29 -16.10
CA LEU A 81 -11.09 -15.65 -16.77
C LEU A 81 -9.78 -16.30 -16.34
N VAL A 82 -9.62 -16.60 -15.05
CA VAL A 82 -8.43 -17.30 -14.53
C VAL A 82 -8.33 -18.71 -15.11
N ALA A 83 -9.43 -19.44 -15.23
CA ALA A 83 -9.45 -20.75 -15.87
C ALA A 83 -9.00 -20.68 -17.36
N ASN A 84 -9.14 -19.52 -18.00
CA ASN A 84 -8.69 -19.24 -19.35
C ASN A 84 -7.26 -18.66 -19.42
N GLY A 85 -6.52 -18.64 -18.30
CA GLY A 85 -5.11 -18.25 -18.24
C GLY A 85 -4.82 -16.83 -17.80
N THR A 86 -5.82 -16.08 -17.32
CA THR A 86 -5.61 -14.76 -16.71
C THR A 86 -4.91 -14.90 -15.36
N TYR A 87 -3.88 -14.10 -15.10
CA TYR A 87 -3.34 -13.93 -13.76
C TYR A 87 -4.13 -12.84 -13.03
N PHE A 88 -4.82 -13.22 -11.93
CA PHE A 88 -5.63 -12.31 -11.13
C PHE A 88 -5.02 -12.11 -9.75
N TRP A 89 -5.11 -10.87 -9.23
CA TRP A 89 -4.83 -10.53 -7.83
C TRP A 89 -5.84 -9.51 -7.30
N ASP A 90 -6.17 -9.62 -6.03
CA ASP A 90 -6.90 -8.59 -5.29
C ASP A 90 -5.95 -7.44 -4.95
N TYR A 91 -6.36 -6.20 -5.17
CA TYR A 91 -5.55 -5.03 -4.79
C TYR A 91 -5.48 -4.81 -3.28
N GLY A 92 -6.28 -5.50 -2.48
CA GLY A 92 -6.36 -5.35 -1.02
C GLY A 92 -7.46 -4.41 -0.56
N ASN A 93 -8.51 -4.21 -1.38
CA ASN A 93 -9.70 -3.41 -1.03
C ASN A 93 -10.88 -4.26 -0.52
N ALA A 94 -10.58 -5.41 0.10
CA ALA A 94 -11.54 -6.35 0.69
C ALA A 94 -12.42 -7.12 -0.33
N PHE A 95 -12.05 -7.20 -1.60
CA PHE A 95 -12.83 -7.93 -2.60
C PHE A 95 -12.94 -9.43 -2.26
N LEU A 96 -11.81 -10.09 -2.00
CA LEU A 96 -11.82 -11.52 -1.65
C LEU A 96 -12.55 -11.78 -0.34
N LEU A 97 -12.34 -10.93 0.68
CA LEU A 97 -13.00 -11.05 1.98
C LEU A 97 -14.52 -10.93 1.84
N GLU A 98 -15.02 -9.90 1.18
CA GLU A 98 -16.47 -9.68 1.03
C GLU A 98 -17.10 -10.69 0.07
N SER A 99 -16.37 -11.14 -0.94
CA SER A 99 -16.81 -12.23 -1.81
C SER A 99 -16.94 -13.54 -1.05
N SER A 100 -16.00 -13.87 -0.15
CA SER A 100 -16.11 -15.07 0.71
C SER A 100 -17.30 -14.97 1.68
N ARG A 101 -17.50 -13.81 2.30
CA ARG A 101 -18.66 -13.51 3.16
C ARG A 101 -20.00 -13.60 2.40
N ALA A 102 -19.99 -13.32 1.10
CA ALA A 102 -21.13 -13.51 0.22
C ALA A 102 -21.33 -14.96 -0.22
N GLY A 103 -20.44 -15.89 0.14
CA GLY A 103 -20.48 -17.29 -0.25
C GLY A 103 -20.01 -17.56 -1.67
N ALA A 104 -19.18 -16.68 -2.24
CA ALA A 104 -18.55 -16.89 -3.53
C ALA A 104 -17.39 -17.91 -3.43
N ASP A 105 -17.08 -18.58 -4.53
CA ASP A 105 -15.98 -19.54 -4.63
C ASP A 105 -14.64 -18.84 -4.81
N VAL A 106 -14.09 -18.28 -3.72
CA VAL A 106 -12.81 -17.57 -3.68
C VAL A 106 -11.84 -18.12 -2.63
N MET A 107 -12.27 -19.12 -1.84
CA MET A 107 -11.41 -19.75 -0.86
C MET A 107 -10.54 -20.83 -1.49
N HIS A 108 -9.31 -21.00 -0.97
CA HIS A 108 -8.45 -22.10 -1.35
C HIS A 108 -9.12 -23.46 -1.02
N THR A 109 -8.81 -24.50 -1.79
CA THR A 109 -9.38 -25.83 -1.64
C THR A 109 -9.13 -26.46 -0.26
N SER A 110 -8.07 -26.08 0.42
CA SER A 110 -7.79 -26.47 1.81
C SER A 110 -8.72 -25.83 2.84
N GLY A 111 -9.52 -24.84 2.43
CA GLY A 111 -10.34 -24.00 3.32
C GLY A 111 -9.57 -22.90 4.01
N ASN A 112 -8.24 -22.83 3.80
CA ASN A 112 -7.37 -21.85 4.41
C ASN A 112 -6.89 -20.87 3.35
N GLY A 113 -7.14 -19.57 3.58
CA GLY A 113 -6.75 -18.51 2.66
C GLY A 113 -7.55 -18.44 1.37
N PHE A 114 -7.23 -17.44 0.59
CA PHE A 114 -7.88 -17.15 -0.68
C PHE A 114 -7.18 -17.86 -1.84
N LYS A 115 -7.92 -18.11 -2.92
CA LYS A 115 -7.38 -18.66 -4.18
C LYS A 115 -6.39 -17.73 -4.86
N TYR A 116 -6.53 -16.43 -4.63
CA TYR A 116 -5.82 -15.39 -5.34
C TYR A 116 -4.98 -14.56 -4.38
N PRO A 117 -3.79 -14.11 -4.79
CA PRO A 117 -2.96 -13.28 -3.94
C PRO A 117 -3.57 -11.88 -3.76
N SER A 118 -3.28 -11.26 -2.61
CA SER A 118 -3.44 -9.84 -2.38
C SER A 118 -2.21 -9.09 -2.88
N TYR A 119 -2.42 -8.01 -3.63
CA TYR A 119 -1.32 -7.16 -4.10
C TYR A 119 -0.50 -6.59 -2.94
N VAL A 120 -1.17 -6.08 -1.92
CA VAL A 120 -0.51 -5.41 -0.80
C VAL A 120 0.22 -6.42 0.09
N GLU A 121 -0.44 -7.53 0.43
CA GLU A 121 0.06 -8.50 1.39
C GLU A 121 1.05 -9.50 0.78
N ASP A 122 0.64 -10.15 -0.31
CA ASP A 122 1.38 -11.28 -0.88
C ASP A 122 2.42 -10.86 -1.91
N ILE A 123 2.25 -9.69 -2.54
CA ILE A 123 3.15 -9.20 -3.57
C ILE A 123 4.04 -8.07 -3.03
N MET A 124 3.45 -6.94 -2.61
CA MET A 124 4.22 -5.78 -2.16
C MET A 124 4.85 -5.99 -0.79
N GLY A 125 4.20 -6.75 0.10
CA GLY A 125 4.74 -7.11 1.40
C GLY A 125 6.15 -7.69 1.29
N PRO A 126 6.31 -8.89 0.73
CA PRO A 126 7.61 -9.54 0.62
C PRO A 126 8.57 -8.88 -0.37
N MET A 127 8.07 -8.21 -1.42
CA MET A 127 8.95 -7.57 -2.41
C MET A 127 9.50 -6.22 -1.98
N CYS A 128 8.72 -5.44 -1.24
CA CYS A 128 9.05 -4.05 -0.92
C CYS A 128 8.97 -3.74 0.56
N PHE A 129 7.80 -3.95 1.19
CA PHE A 129 7.53 -3.44 2.53
C PHE A 129 8.40 -4.10 3.61
N ASP A 130 8.66 -5.39 3.50
CA ASP A 130 9.55 -6.11 4.41
C ASP A 130 10.97 -5.55 4.38
N TYR A 131 11.43 -5.12 3.21
CA TYR A 131 12.74 -4.47 3.06
C TYR A 131 12.73 -2.96 3.38
N GLY A 132 11.60 -2.43 3.82
CA GLY A 132 11.47 -1.01 4.18
C GLY A 132 11.12 -0.09 3.01
N PHE A 133 10.95 -0.62 1.81
CA PHE A 133 10.56 0.15 0.63
C PHE A 133 9.06 0.34 0.58
N GLY A 134 8.62 1.59 0.48
CA GLY A 134 7.23 1.94 0.36
C GLY A 134 7.03 3.29 -0.32
N PRO A 135 5.78 3.63 -0.65
CA PRO A 135 5.47 4.85 -1.39
C PRO A 135 5.94 6.09 -0.62
N PHE A 136 6.86 6.80 -1.23
CA PHE A 136 7.34 8.12 -0.79
C PHE A 136 6.95 9.15 -1.83
N ARG A 137 6.18 10.14 -1.42
CA ARG A 137 5.59 11.14 -2.29
C ARG A 137 6.13 12.52 -1.97
N TRP A 138 6.24 13.35 -3.01
CA TRP A 138 6.48 14.78 -2.82
C TRP A 138 5.67 15.63 -3.80
N VAL A 139 5.41 16.84 -3.37
CA VAL A 139 4.71 17.87 -4.15
C VAL A 139 5.52 19.17 -4.08
N CYS A 140 5.86 19.74 -5.24
CA CYS A 140 6.44 21.06 -5.33
C CYS A 140 5.34 22.10 -5.09
N ALA A 141 5.35 22.77 -3.94
CA ALA A 141 4.31 23.73 -3.55
C ALA A 141 4.30 24.99 -4.44
N SER A 142 5.40 25.26 -5.14
CA SER A 142 5.48 26.33 -6.15
C SER A 142 4.52 26.12 -7.34
N GLY A 143 4.11 24.89 -7.61
CA GLY A 143 3.33 24.53 -8.78
C GLY A 143 4.08 24.60 -10.11
N LYS A 144 5.40 24.84 -10.09
CA LYS A 144 6.23 25.00 -11.27
C LYS A 144 6.75 23.66 -11.81
N SER A 145 6.78 23.54 -13.13
CA SER A 145 7.32 22.35 -13.81
C SER A 145 8.84 22.24 -13.67
N GLU A 146 9.51 23.38 -13.57
CA GLU A 146 10.94 23.50 -13.38
C GLU A 146 11.37 22.91 -12.05
N ASP A 147 10.67 23.25 -10.95
CA ASP A 147 10.95 22.69 -9.63
C ASP A 147 10.72 21.17 -9.60
N LEU A 148 9.68 20.69 -10.31
CA LEU A 148 9.46 19.26 -10.41
C LEU A 148 10.61 18.54 -11.14
N ALA A 149 11.10 19.13 -12.22
CA ALA A 149 12.24 18.57 -12.97
C ALA A 149 13.53 18.55 -12.12
N ILE A 150 13.77 19.61 -11.33
CA ILE A 150 14.90 19.66 -10.38
C ILE A 150 14.76 18.57 -9.31
N THR A 151 13.57 18.39 -8.74
CA THR A 151 13.36 17.32 -7.74
C THR A 151 13.50 15.92 -8.33
N ASP A 152 13.10 15.71 -9.59
CA ASP A 152 13.32 14.44 -10.31
C ASP A 152 14.83 14.15 -10.46
N GLU A 153 15.61 15.13 -10.86
CA GLU A 153 17.06 15.01 -11.02
C GLU A 153 17.76 14.76 -9.68
N ILE A 154 17.41 15.50 -8.64
CA ILE A 154 17.95 15.29 -7.27
C ILE A 154 17.65 13.87 -6.81
N ALA A 155 16.42 13.42 -6.90
CA ALA A 155 16.01 12.07 -6.46
C ALA A 155 16.75 10.97 -7.24
N ALA A 156 16.88 11.11 -8.56
CA ALA A 156 17.63 10.18 -9.40
C ALA A 156 19.11 10.11 -9.01
N ASN A 157 19.74 11.25 -8.76
CA ASN A 157 21.16 11.32 -8.41
C ASN A 157 21.42 10.71 -7.02
N VAL A 158 20.59 11.00 -6.02
CA VAL A 158 20.66 10.36 -4.68
C VAL A 158 20.55 8.85 -4.80
N LEU A 159 19.57 8.36 -5.54
CA LEU A 159 19.38 6.92 -5.71
C LEU A 159 20.51 6.24 -6.47
N LYS A 160 21.13 6.90 -7.47
CA LYS A 160 22.31 6.38 -8.17
C LYS A 160 23.50 6.20 -7.25
N GLU A 161 23.75 7.18 -6.39
CA GLU A 161 24.82 7.11 -5.39
C GLU A 161 24.57 5.95 -4.40
N MET A 162 23.36 5.85 -3.87
CA MET A 162 22.98 4.78 -2.97
C MET A 162 23.06 3.39 -3.62
N ALA A 163 22.61 3.24 -4.87
CA ALA A 163 22.62 1.99 -5.60
C ALA A 163 24.04 1.42 -5.80
N ASN A 164 25.05 2.28 -5.91
CA ASN A 164 26.43 1.86 -6.05
C ASN A 164 26.97 1.12 -4.80
N ASN A 165 26.46 1.48 -3.64
CA ASN A 165 26.87 0.95 -2.34
C ASN A 165 25.86 0.00 -1.72
N SER A 166 24.76 -0.29 -2.41
CA SER A 166 23.68 -1.12 -1.89
C SER A 166 23.96 -2.61 -2.04
N PRO A 167 23.60 -3.42 -1.03
CA PRO A 167 23.66 -4.87 -1.14
C PRO A 167 22.68 -5.39 -2.21
N PRO A 168 22.93 -6.60 -2.76
CA PRO A 168 22.14 -7.16 -3.86
C PRO A 168 20.63 -7.22 -3.60
N GLU A 169 20.24 -7.49 -2.35
CA GLU A 169 18.87 -7.70 -1.89
C GLU A 169 17.96 -6.48 -2.13
N ILE A 170 18.54 -5.27 -2.10
CA ILE A 170 17.79 -4.01 -2.24
C ILE A 170 18.19 -3.19 -3.47
N LYS A 171 19.27 -3.58 -4.15
CA LYS A 171 19.81 -2.81 -5.27
C LYS A 171 18.83 -2.69 -6.43
N GLN A 172 18.08 -3.75 -6.71
CA GLN A 172 17.11 -3.75 -7.81
C GLN A 172 16.00 -2.71 -7.58
N GLN A 173 15.51 -2.57 -6.35
CA GLN A 173 14.50 -1.55 -6.01
C GLN A 173 15.00 -0.13 -6.33
N MET A 174 16.25 0.16 -6.04
CA MET A 174 16.83 1.47 -6.37
C MET A 174 16.97 1.68 -7.87
N LEU A 175 17.40 0.66 -8.63
CA LEU A 175 17.50 0.75 -10.09
C LEU A 175 16.14 0.94 -10.75
N ASP A 176 15.10 0.27 -10.27
CA ASP A 176 13.74 0.43 -10.77
C ASP A 176 13.20 1.84 -10.48
N ASN A 177 13.46 2.39 -9.30
CA ASN A 177 13.11 3.77 -8.97
C ASN A 177 13.84 4.80 -9.83
N ILE A 178 15.13 4.59 -10.10
CA ILE A 178 15.90 5.47 -11.01
C ILE A 178 15.25 5.47 -12.39
N ARG A 179 14.98 4.28 -12.94
CA ARG A 179 14.30 4.14 -14.22
C ARG A 179 12.94 4.83 -14.24
N TRP A 180 12.16 4.64 -13.17
CA TRP A 180 10.83 5.25 -13.02
C TRP A 180 10.90 6.77 -13.05
N ILE A 181 11.77 7.38 -12.22
CA ILE A 181 11.84 8.83 -12.09
C ILE A 181 12.41 9.51 -13.34
N GLU A 182 13.43 8.92 -13.97
CA GLU A 182 14.00 9.45 -15.21
C GLU A 182 13.00 9.45 -16.38
N GLN A 183 12.07 8.50 -16.38
CA GLN A 183 11.05 8.39 -17.43
C GLN A 183 9.76 9.13 -17.11
N ALA A 184 9.58 9.60 -15.87
CA ALA A 184 8.30 10.15 -15.39
C ALA A 184 7.85 11.37 -16.22
N GLY A 185 8.74 12.28 -16.53
CA GLY A 185 8.42 13.46 -17.35
C GLY A 185 8.03 13.10 -18.78
N MET A 186 8.79 12.22 -19.42
CA MET A 186 8.54 11.74 -20.78
C MET A 186 7.22 10.99 -20.90
N ASN A 187 6.91 10.18 -19.91
CA ASN A 187 5.67 9.38 -19.84
C ASN A 187 4.45 10.18 -19.32
N LYS A 188 4.62 11.49 -19.07
CA LYS A 188 3.55 12.37 -18.55
C LYS A 188 2.88 11.82 -17.29
N MET A 189 3.69 11.32 -16.36
CA MET A 189 3.23 10.63 -15.14
C MET A 189 2.56 11.52 -14.10
N VAL A 190 2.44 12.83 -14.36
CA VAL A 190 1.78 13.78 -13.48
C VAL A 190 0.44 14.19 -14.06
N VAL A 191 -0.59 14.09 -13.22
CA VAL A 191 -1.93 14.59 -13.53
C VAL A 191 -2.35 15.54 -12.40
N GLY A 192 -2.55 16.80 -12.74
CA GLY A 192 -3.01 17.84 -11.82
C GLY A 192 -1.88 18.58 -11.10
N SER A 193 -1.37 18.06 -10.00
CA SER A 193 -0.32 18.69 -9.20
C SER A 193 1.11 18.38 -9.69
N LYS A 194 2.08 19.19 -9.29
CA LYS A 194 3.52 18.94 -9.54
C LYS A 194 4.06 17.98 -8.48
N ALA A 195 3.75 16.71 -8.66
CA ALA A 195 3.99 15.65 -7.69
C ALA A 195 4.69 14.44 -8.32
N ARG A 196 5.40 13.68 -7.47
CA ARG A 196 6.00 12.38 -7.79
C ARG A 196 5.79 11.39 -6.66
N ILE A 197 6.01 10.14 -7.00
CA ILE A 197 6.04 9.01 -6.08
C ILE A 197 7.19 8.08 -6.47
N LEU A 198 7.89 7.57 -5.48
CA LEU A 198 8.85 6.46 -5.58
C LEU A 198 8.56 5.45 -4.48
N TYR A 199 9.24 4.30 -4.54
CA TYR A 199 9.31 3.34 -3.44
C TYR A 199 10.70 3.43 -2.79
N ALA A 200 10.81 4.14 -1.67
CA ALA A 200 12.07 4.36 -0.96
C ALA A 200 12.05 3.84 0.47
N ASP A 201 13.20 3.33 0.91
CA ASP A 201 13.46 2.93 2.30
C ASP A 201 13.76 4.15 3.20
N ALA A 202 14.00 3.93 4.49
CA ALA A 202 14.28 5.01 5.44
C ALA A 202 15.46 5.89 5.01
N ASP A 203 16.56 5.29 4.57
CA ASP A 203 17.76 6.02 4.17
C ASP A 203 17.53 6.77 2.87
N GLY A 204 16.82 6.18 1.91
CA GLY A 204 16.41 6.82 0.66
C GLY A 204 15.52 8.03 0.90
N ARG A 205 14.48 7.87 1.73
CA ARG A 205 13.57 8.99 2.08
C ARG A 205 14.31 10.15 2.75
N LYS A 206 15.17 9.85 3.74
CA LYS A 206 15.97 10.87 4.44
C LYS A 206 16.93 11.60 3.50
N SER A 207 17.65 10.85 2.66
CA SER A 207 18.64 11.42 1.74
C SER A 207 18.01 12.29 0.67
N ILE A 208 16.90 11.83 0.06
CA ILE A 208 16.16 12.60 -0.93
C ILE A 208 15.55 13.86 -0.30
N ALA A 209 14.87 13.71 0.85
CA ALA A 209 14.24 14.83 1.54
C ALA A 209 15.26 15.89 2.00
N LYS A 210 16.43 15.44 2.51
CA LYS A 210 17.52 16.36 2.85
C LYS A 210 18.03 17.11 1.63
N ALA A 211 18.26 16.43 0.52
CA ALA A 211 18.73 17.08 -0.70
C ALA A 211 17.70 18.09 -1.25
N PHE A 212 16.39 17.80 -1.14
CA PHE A 212 15.36 18.80 -1.44
C PHE A 212 15.42 20.00 -0.51
N ASN A 213 15.61 19.77 0.80
CA ASN A 213 15.71 20.85 1.78
C ASN A 213 16.94 21.74 1.52
N ASP A 214 18.07 21.13 1.16
CA ASP A 214 19.29 21.86 0.78
C ASP A 214 19.06 22.70 -0.52
N ALA A 215 18.40 22.13 -1.53
CA ALA A 215 18.07 22.83 -2.77
C ALA A 215 17.11 24.02 -2.57
N ILE A 216 16.18 23.92 -1.61
CA ILE A 216 15.33 25.06 -1.21
C ILE A 216 16.21 26.13 -0.54
N SER A 217 17.07 25.73 0.41
CA SER A 217 17.95 26.64 1.14
C SER A 217 18.90 27.40 0.23
N ASN A 218 19.39 26.74 -0.83
CA ASN A 218 20.31 27.32 -1.80
C ASN A 218 19.61 28.12 -2.91
N GLY A 219 18.26 28.12 -2.95
CA GLY A 219 17.47 28.82 -3.96
C GLY A 219 17.40 28.11 -5.31
N GLU A 220 17.80 26.86 -5.41
CA GLU A 220 17.63 26.03 -6.61
C GLU A 220 16.17 25.67 -6.83
N LEU A 221 15.44 25.38 -5.75
CA LEU A 221 13.99 25.23 -5.75
C LEU A 221 13.33 26.55 -5.34
N SER A 222 12.31 26.96 -6.06
CA SER A 222 11.65 28.27 -5.87
C SER A 222 10.60 28.30 -4.76
N GLY A 223 10.33 27.15 -4.11
CA GLY A 223 9.35 27.06 -3.05
C GLY A 223 9.48 25.78 -2.22
N PRO A 224 8.69 25.66 -1.15
CA PRO A 224 8.68 24.51 -0.29
C PRO A 224 8.30 23.22 -1.03
N VAL A 225 8.72 22.10 -0.47
CA VAL A 225 8.30 20.76 -0.90
C VAL A 225 7.47 20.11 0.22
N ILE A 226 6.38 19.46 -0.17
CA ILE A 226 5.53 18.71 0.74
C ILE A 226 5.83 17.24 0.55
N LEU A 227 6.25 16.57 1.62
CA LEU A 227 6.52 15.14 1.67
C LEU A 227 5.29 14.41 2.22
N GLY A 228 5.09 13.18 1.80
CA GLY A 228 4.05 12.31 2.33
C GLY A 228 4.25 10.86 1.93
N ARG A 229 3.41 10.00 2.46
CA ARG A 229 3.32 8.61 2.04
C ARG A 229 1.87 8.18 1.91
N ASP A 230 1.69 7.04 1.28
CA ASP A 230 0.41 6.34 1.29
C ASP A 230 0.21 5.62 2.63
N HIS A 231 -1.03 5.35 2.99
CA HIS A 231 -1.36 4.44 4.07
C HIS A 231 -1.01 2.98 3.72
N HIS A 232 -0.87 2.63 2.44
CA HIS A 232 -0.27 1.39 1.96
C HIS A 232 1.25 1.54 1.93
N ASP A 233 1.89 1.42 3.07
CA ASP A 233 3.32 1.61 3.20
C ASP A 233 3.87 0.60 4.21
N VAL A 234 5.19 0.51 4.29
CA VAL A 234 5.88 -0.29 5.30
C VAL A 234 5.43 0.07 6.71
N ALA A 235 5.18 1.35 6.97
CA ALA A 235 4.61 1.86 8.22
C ALA A 235 3.07 1.79 8.25
N GLY A 236 2.44 1.47 7.15
CA GLY A 236 1.00 1.29 7.04
C GLY A 236 0.51 0.19 7.95
N THR A 237 -0.67 0.39 8.48
CA THR A 237 -1.30 -0.51 9.44
C THR A 237 -2.71 -0.82 9.02
N ASP A 238 -2.96 -0.99 7.74
CA ASP A 238 -4.29 -1.39 7.26
C ASP A 238 -4.75 -2.68 7.97
N SER A 239 -4.88 -2.55 9.26
CA SER A 239 -5.22 -3.57 10.21
C SER A 239 -6.75 -3.67 10.33
N PRO A 240 -7.33 -4.87 10.29
CA PRO A 240 -6.75 -6.13 9.87
C PRO A 240 -6.83 -6.34 8.34
N TYR A 241 -6.41 -7.48 7.84
CA TYR A 241 -6.63 -8.01 6.50
C TYR A 241 -5.82 -7.39 5.34
N ARG A 242 -4.85 -6.52 5.62
CA ARG A 242 -3.93 -5.99 4.61
C ARG A 242 -2.48 -6.12 5.10
N GLU A 243 -1.78 -5.02 5.37
CA GLU A 243 -0.36 -5.05 5.72
C GLU A 243 -0.05 -5.78 7.03
N THR A 244 -1.06 -6.12 7.82
CA THR A 244 -0.89 -6.82 9.10
C THR A 244 -1.46 -8.22 9.13
N SER A 245 -1.97 -8.73 8.02
CA SER A 245 -2.62 -10.05 7.98
C SER A 245 -1.66 -11.21 8.21
N ASN A 246 -0.36 -11.04 7.96
CA ASN A 246 0.67 -12.02 8.28
C ASN A 246 1.16 -11.96 9.76
N ILE A 247 0.59 -11.13 10.60
CA ILE A 247 0.80 -11.13 12.05
C ILE A 247 -0.16 -12.15 12.68
N ARG A 248 0.40 -13.16 13.36
CA ARG A 248 -0.35 -14.34 13.81
C ARG A 248 -0.71 -14.34 15.30
N ASP A 249 -0.32 -13.34 16.06
CA ASP A 249 -0.52 -13.25 17.51
C ASP A 249 -1.82 -12.54 17.92
N GLY A 250 -2.66 -12.16 16.95
CA GLY A 250 -3.90 -11.42 17.16
C GLY A 250 -3.75 -9.89 17.20
N SER A 251 -2.54 -9.35 17.25
CA SER A 251 -2.32 -7.90 17.27
C SER A 251 -2.75 -7.20 15.98
N MET A 252 -2.94 -7.94 14.91
CA MET A 252 -3.51 -7.41 13.66
C MET A 252 -4.91 -6.81 13.83
N PHE A 253 -5.65 -7.19 14.88
CA PHE A 253 -6.99 -6.67 15.17
C PHE A 253 -6.97 -5.43 16.06
N THR A 254 -5.81 -4.92 16.46
CA THR A 254 -5.69 -3.74 17.32
C THR A 254 -5.51 -2.48 16.50
N ALA A 255 -6.01 -1.36 17.02
CA ALA A 255 -5.72 -0.02 16.48
C ALA A 255 -4.38 0.55 16.98
N ASP A 256 -3.75 -0.09 17.96
CA ASP A 256 -2.59 0.45 18.69
C ASP A 256 -1.42 0.74 17.77
N MET A 257 -1.17 -0.12 16.78
CA MET A 257 -0.05 0.07 15.84
C MET A 257 -0.24 1.32 14.99
N ALA A 258 -1.44 1.56 14.48
CA ALA A 258 -1.75 2.78 13.72
C ALA A 258 -1.64 4.02 14.58
N VAL A 259 -2.12 3.95 15.82
CA VAL A 259 -2.03 5.06 16.79
C VAL A 259 -0.58 5.32 17.16
N GLN A 260 0.22 4.29 17.42
CA GLN A 260 1.64 4.45 17.76
C GLN A 260 2.43 5.11 16.60
N ASN A 261 2.20 4.69 15.36
CA ASN A 261 2.85 5.30 14.20
C ASN A 261 2.46 6.78 14.08
N PHE A 262 1.19 7.08 14.09
CA PHE A 262 0.61 8.41 13.99
C PHE A 262 1.13 9.35 15.10
N VAL A 263 1.16 8.89 16.37
CA VAL A 263 1.69 9.67 17.50
C VAL A 263 3.19 9.93 17.32
N GLY A 264 3.94 8.90 16.91
CA GLY A 264 5.38 9.03 16.67
C GLY A 264 5.73 10.02 15.58
N ASP A 265 4.99 10.07 14.48
CA ASP A 265 5.14 11.06 13.42
C ASP A 265 4.83 12.47 13.92
N SER A 266 3.76 12.61 14.70
CA SER A 266 3.38 13.89 15.33
C SER A 266 4.47 14.46 16.24
N PHE A 267 5.03 13.61 17.11
CA PHE A 267 6.10 14.02 18.05
C PHE A 267 7.40 14.41 17.33
N ARG A 268 7.61 13.94 16.11
CA ARG A 268 8.82 14.21 15.31
C ARG A 268 8.65 15.35 14.30
N GLY A 269 7.51 16.03 14.36
CA GLY A 269 7.30 17.28 13.64
C GLY A 269 6.70 17.10 12.25
N ALA A 270 5.91 16.06 12.01
CA ALA A 270 5.01 16.04 10.86
C ALA A 270 4.14 17.30 10.87
N THR A 271 3.95 17.92 9.70
CA THR A 271 3.12 19.12 9.59
C THR A 271 1.65 18.81 9.82
N TRP A 272 1.20 17.64 9.37
CA TRP A 272 -0.09 17.05 9.71
C TRP A 272 0.01 15.54 9.72
N VAL A 273 -0.89 14.91 10.40
CA VAL A 273 -1.07 13.46 10.46
C VAL A 273 -2.54 13.13 10.23
N SER A 274 -2.79 11.93 9.76
CA SER A 274 -4.15 11.44 9.55
C SER A 274 -4.29 10.02 10.11
N LEU A 275 -5.45 9.74 10.67
CA LEU A 275 -5.87 8.42 11.13
C LEU A 275 -7.24 8.12 10.52
N HIS A 276 -7.37 7.00 9.85
CA HIS A 276 -8.56 6.65 9.09
C HIS A 276 -9.13 5.30 9.49
N ASN A 277 -10.45 5.14 9.26
CA ASN A 277 -11.09 3.85 9.16
C ASN A 277 -11.47 3.54 7.70
N GLY A 278 -11.49 2.26 7.33
CA GLY A 278 -12.03 1.82 6.06
C GLY A 278 -11.31 2.36 4.83
N GLY A 279 -9.99 2.24 4.75
CA GLY A 279 -9.22 2.64 3.57
C GLY A 279 -9.29 4.14 3.23
N GLY A 280 -9.51 5.00 4.23
CA GLY A 280 -9.58 6.46 4.05
C GLY A 280 -10.98 7.02 3.81
N VAL A 281 -12.03 6.18 3.79
CA VAL A 281 -13.43 6.64 3.62
C VAL A 281 -14.10 7.06 4.93
N GLY A 282 -13.45 6.86 6.08
CA GLY A 282 -13.93 7.31 7.39
C GLY A 282 -14.76 6.29 8.16
N TRP A 283 -15.05 5.12 7.61
CA TRP A 283 -15.66 3.97 8.27
C TRP A 283 -15.23 2.65 7.63
N GLY A 284 -15.41 1.55 8.35
CA GLY A 284 -15.01 0.20 7.95
C GLY A 284 -14.19 -0.49 9.03
N GLU A 285 -13.75 -1.69 8.77
CA GLU A 285 -13.02 -2.52 9.74
C GLU A 285 -11.52 -2.17 9.81
N VAL A 286 -10.99 -1.58 8.76
CA VAL A 286 -9.56 -1.29 8.62
C VAL A 286 -9.20 0.03 9.27
N VAL A 287 -8.09 0.08 10.02
CA VAL A 287 -7.51 1.28 10.59
C VAL A 287 -6.14 1.53 9.99
N ASN A 288 -5.91 2.72 9.47
CA ASN A 288 -4.64 3.13 8.89
C ASN A 288 -4.35 4.61 9.11
N GLY A 289 -3.16 5.04 8.75
CA GLY A 289 -2.75 6.42 8.92
C GLY A 289 -1.70 6.87 7.92
N GLY A 290 -1.44 8.15 7.89
CA GLY A 290 -0.44 8.77 7.07
C GLY A 290 0.00 10.11 7.63
N PHE A 291 0.99 10.71 7.00
CA PHE A 291 1.49 12.03 7.36
C PHE A 291 1.67 12.91 6.12
N GLY A 292 1.75 14.22 6.38
CA GLY A 292 2.34 15.18 5.46
C GLY A 292 3.35 16.05 6.21
N MET A 293 4.46 16.36 5.53
CA MET A 293 5.54 17.16 6.07
C MET A 293 5.97 18.22 5.06
N LEU A 294 5.85 19.47 5.43
CA LEU A 294 6.38 20.58 4.66
C LEU A 294 7.83 20.80 5.05
N ILE A 295 8.72 20.89 4.05
CA ILE A 295 10.11 21.28 4.19
C ILE A 295 10.34 22.60 3.45
N ASP A 296 11.08 23.51 4.06
CA ASP A 296 11.18 24.91 3.64
C ASP A 296 12.62 25.43 3.52
N GLY A 297 13.61 24.53 3.56
CA GLY A 297 15.03 24.86 3.47
C GLY A 297 15.68 25.26 4.79
N THR A 298 14.94 25.23 5.89
CA THR A 298 15.49 25.56 7.22
C THR A 298 16.18 24.38 7.87
N LYS A 299 17.07 24.67 8.82
CA LYS A 299 17.71 23.67 9.67
C LYS A 299 16.69 22.93 10.54
N GLU A 300 15.62 23.60 10.97
CA GLU A 300 14.54 22.99 11.74
C GLU A 300 13.81 21.93 10.90
N SER A 301 13.53 22.22 9.63
CA SER A 301 12.98 21.23 8.69
C SER A 301 13.91 20.02 8.51
N GLU A 302 15.23 20.24 8.40
CA GLU A 302 16.19 19.14 8.30
C GLU A 302 16.18 18.24 9.53
N GLU A 303 16.22 18.81 10.73
CA GLU A 303 16.17 18.04 11.97
C GLU A 303 14.90 17.21 12.12
N LYS A 304 13.76 17.79 11.75
CA LYS A 304 12.44 17.11 11.77
C LYS A 304 12.39 15.98 10.75
N LEU A 305 12.74 16.25 9.47
CA LEU A 305 12.65 15.23 8.42
C LEU A 305 13.54 14.02 8.71
N LEU A 306 14.76 14.23 9.21
CA LEU A 306 15.67 13.14 9.56
C LEU A 306 15.13 12.26 10.68
N SER A 307 14.52 12.86 11.70
CA SER A 307 13.94 12.11 12.81
C SER A 307 12.64 11.42 12.44
N MET A 308 11.75 12.10 11.74
CA MET A 308 10.40 11.60 11.44
C MET A 308 10.41 10.48 10.40
N LEU A 309 11.14 10.65 9.29
CA LEU A 309 11.23 9.64 8.25
C LEU A 309 11.97 8.38 8.72
N ASP A 310 12.94 8.52 9.61
CA ASP A 310 13.61 7.37 10.25
C ASP A 310 12.64 6.57 11.13
N TRP A 311 11.87 7.27 11.96
CA TRP A 311 10.86 6.64 12.82
C TRP A 311 9.77 5.94 12.02
N ASP A 312 9.15 6.64 11.07
CA ASP A 312 7.99 6.13 10.34
C ASP A 312 8.28 4.78 9.69
N VAL A 313 9.37 4.70 8.92
CA VAL A 313 9.76 3.46 8.23
C VAL A 313 10.20 2.36 9.20
N ASN A 314 11.12 2.68 10.14
CA ASN A 314 11.65 1.68 11.05
C ASN A 314 10.62 1.15 12.04
N ASN A 315 9.61 1.93 12.41
CA ASN A 315 8.45 1.45 13.16
C ASN A 315 7.70 0.33 12.39
N GLY A 316 7.47 0.52 11.11
CA GLY A 316 6.85 -0.49 10.26
C GLY A 316 7.70 -1.75 10.09
N ILE A 317 8.98 -1.60 9.78
CA ILE A 317 9.92 -2.72 9.65
C ILE A 317 9.98 -3.51 10.97
N SER A 318 10.02 -2.84 12.12
CA SER A 318 10.06 -3.49 13.44
C SER A 318 8.86 -4.42 13.66
N ARG A 319 7.64 -3.97 13.31
CA ARG A 319 6.43 -4.79 13.42
C ARG A 319 6.48 -6.01 12.51
N ARG A 320 6.93 -5.82 11.26
CA ARG A 320 7.09 -6.91 10.29
C ARG A 320 8.18 -7.89 10.69
N ALA A 321 9.26 -7.43 11.34
CA ALA A 321 10.29 -8.28 11.90
C ALA A 321 9.76 -9.12 13.08
N TRP A 322 8.91 -8.54 13.93
CA TRP A 322 8.23 -9.28 15.00
C TRP A 322 7.21 -10.28 14.46
N ALA A 323 6.63 -10.04 13.29
CA ALA A 323 5.81 -11.03 12.56
C ALA A 323 6.64 -12.16 11.93
N ARG A 324 7.96 -12.13 12.08
CA ARG A 324 8.95 -13.11 11.57
C ARG A 324 9.14 -13.10 10.06
N ASN A 325 8.85 -11.99 9.41
CA ASN A 325 9.15 -11.82 7.99
C ASN A 325 10.66 -11.69 7.79
N ASP A 326 11.26 -12.59 7.04
CA ASP A 326 12.72 -12.67 6.86
C ASP A 326 13.31 -11.38 6.27
N GLY A 327 12.65 -10.78 5.29
CA GLY A 327 13.04 -9.50 4.70
C GLY A 327 13.07 -8.38 5.75
N ALA A 328 12.09 -8.35 6.66
CA ALA A 328 12.02 -7.34 7.71
C ALA A 328 13.06 -7.56 8.82
N ILE A 329 13.36 -8.82 9.15
CA ILE A 329 14.46 -9.15 10.06
C ILE A 329 15.80 -8.69 9.48
N TYR A 330 16.02 -8.92 8.18
CA TYR A 330 17.18 -8.42 7.47
C TYR A 330 17.24 -6.89 7.50
N ALA A 331 16.15 -6.22 7.13
CA ALA A 331 16.08 -4.77 7.02
C ALA A 331 16.30 -4.07 8.36
N ILE A 332 15.70 -4.55 9.45
CA ILE A 332 15.86 -3.93 10.78
C ILE A 332 17.27 -4.13 11.34
N LYS A 333 17.92 -5.28 11.10
CA LYS A 333 19.31 -5.51 11.46
C LYS A 333 20.22 -4.52 10.75
N ARG A 334 20.05 -4.36 9.43
CA ARG A 334 20.80 -3.38 8.64
C ARG A 334 20.56 -1.94 9.15
N ALA A 335 19.31 -1.59 9.49
CA ALA A 335 19.00 -0.27 10.03
C ALA A 335 19.71 -0.01 11.39
N MET A 336 19.79 -1.02 12.27
CA MET A 336 20.54 -0.92 13.52
C MET A 336 22.05 -0.80 13.31
N GLU A 337 22.61 -1.47 12.29
CA GLU A 337 24.02 -1.33 11.90
C GLU A 337 24.32 0.09 11.40
N ASN A 338 23.43 0.66 10.57
CA ASN A 338 23.57 2.02 10.02
C ASN A 338 23.32 3.11 11.07
N ASN A 339 22.48 2.86 12.07
CA ASN A 339 22.12 3.80 13.12
C ASN A 339 22.29 3.17 14.52
N PRO A 340 23.45 3.35 15.18
CA PRO A 340 23.70 2.76 16.52
C PRO A 340 22.74 3.22 17.63
N ARG A 341 21.96 4.27 17.40
CA ARG A 341 20.92 4.74 18.33
C ARG A 341 19.61 3.97 18.19
N LEU A 342 19.41 3.29 17.06
CA LEU A 342 18.26 2.43 16.84
C LEU A 342 18.52 1.08 17.53
N GLN A 343 17.67 0.74 18.49
CA GLN A 343 17.74 -0.52 19.22
C GLN A 343 16.37 -1.20 19.15
N VAL A 344 16.29 -2.29 18.43
CA VAL A 344 15.07 -3.09 18.28
C VAL A 344 15.37 -4.50 18.73
N THR A 345 14.60 -5.01 19.69
CA THR A 345 14.65 -6.43 20.04
C THR A 345 14.02 -7.25 18.91
N LEU A 346 14.54 -8.45 18.68
CA LEU A 346 14.00 -9.36 17.67
C LEU A 346 13.31 -10.54 18.36
N PRO A 347 12.31 -11.15 17.71
CA PRO A 347 11.66 -12.33 18.25
C PRO A 347 12.65 -13.49 18.31
N ASN A 348 12.51 -14.33 19.32
CA ASN A 348 13.18 -15.62 19.32
C ASN A 348 12.57 -16.49 18.22
N THR A 349 13.41 -17.18 17.46
CA THR A 349 12.95 -18.16 16.48
C THR A 349 12.70 -19.48 17.20
N ALA A 350 11.48 -19.99 17.09
CA ALA A 350 11.18 -21.40 17.34
C ALA A 350 10.95 -22.07 15.99
N ASP A 351 11.26 -23.38 15.88
CA ASP A 351 10.95 -24.08 14.65
C ASP A 351 9.43 -24.24 14.47
N ASP A 352 9.00 -24.37 13.24
CA ASP A 352 7.57 -24.42 12.90
C ASP A 352 6.91 -25.68 13.50
N GLU A 353 7.61 -26.81 13.63
CA GLU A 353 7.08 -28.02 14.22
C GLU A 353 6.75 -27.82 15.71
N LEU A 354 7.61 -27.09 16.43
CA LEU A 354 7.32 -26.72 17.82
C LEU A 354 6.11 -25.83 17.93
N ILE A 355 6.02 -24.81 17.08
CA ILE A 355 4.90 -23.87 17.04
C ILE A 355 3.59 -24.62 16.74
N ASP A 356 3.59 -25.45 15.71
CA ASP A 356 2.45 -26.26 15.31
C ASP A 356 2.00 -27.21 16.42
N SER A 357 2.95 -27.80 17.16
CA SER A 357 2.64 -28.69 18.28
C SER A 357 1.93 -27.97 19.44
N ILE A 358 2.25 -26.69 19.66
CA ILE A 358 1.62 -25.87 20.72
C ILE A 358 0.21 -25.43 20.33
N TYR A 359 0.00 -25.06 19.08
CA TYR A 359 -1.27 -24.51 18.59
C TYR A 359 -2.20 -25.56 17.95
N GLY A 360 -1.81 -26.83 17.94
CA GLY A 360 -2.68 -27.92 17.48
C GLY A 360 -2.74 -28.14 15.98
N GLY A 361 -1.69 -27.75 15.27
CA GLY A 361 -1.51 -27.90 13.83
C GLY A 361 -1.00 -26.62 13.18
N PRO A 362 -0.68 -26.64 11.89
CA PRO A 362 -0.18 -25.45 11.21
C PRO A 362 -1.15 -24.29 11.47
N ILE A 363 -0.60 -23.20 11.98
CA ILE A 363 -1.36 -21.96 12.15
C ILE A 363 -1.73 -21.52 10.74
N ASN A 364 -2.96 -21.82 10.38
CA ASN A 364 -3.49 -21.47 9.08
C ASN A 364 -3.54 -19.95 8.98
N ASP A 365 -2.89 -19.40 7.99
CA ASP A 365 -2.63 -17.99 7.80
C ASP A 365 -3.87 -17.09 7.68
N HIS A 366 -5.07 -17.63 7.92
CA HIS A 366 -6.31 -16.89 7.68
C HIS A 366 -7.48 -17.34 8.58
N ASN A 367 -7.41 -17.04 9.86
CA ASN A 367 -8.61 -16.95 10.71
C ASN A 367 -8.92 -15.50 11.06
#